data_bce3656ddf3bbf758d7256c1d31d2847
#
_entry.id   bce3656ddf3bbf758d7256c1d31d2847
#
_cell.length_a   1.000
_cell.length_b   1.000
_cell.length_c   1.000
_cell.angle_alpha   90.00
_cell.angle_beta   90.00
_cell.angle_gamma   90.00
#
_symmetry.space_group_name_H-M   'P 1'
#
loop_
_entity.id
_entity.type
_entity.pdbx_description
1 polymer ?
#
loop_
_entity_poly.entity_id
_entity_poly.type
_entity_poly.pdbx_seq_one_letter_code
_entity_poly.pdbx_strand_id
1 'polypeptide(L)'
;MKFEFIANACGIFTGSKGTRILCDPWIDDGVFDGSWFHYPPLRTKFKELKNIDGIYLSHIHPDHYDERFFKYNPNIPIILLDQEPNFLKKKLIQKGYKNLILIKDMKSLRFKEF
;
A
#
# COMPACT_ATOMS: atom_id res chain seq x y z
N MET A 1 2.78 -4.25 -19.04
CA MET A 1 2.89 -3.91 -17.61
C MET A 1 3.96 -2.84 -17.44
N LYS A 2 3.72 -1.81 -16.63
CA LYS A 2 4.66 -0.72 -16.31
C LYS A 2 4.87 -0.69 -14.80
N PHE A 3 6.10 -0.42 -14.35
CA PHE A 3 6.43 -0.15 -12.95
C PHE A 3 6.94 1.27 -12.80
N GLU A 4 6.41 2.01 -11.83
CA GLU A 4 6.84 3.36 -11.47
C GLU A 4 7.38 3.33 -10.05
N PHE A 5 8.68 3.52 -9.89
CA PHE A 5 9.31 3.63 -8.57
C PHE A 5 9.04 5.02 -7.99
N ILE A 6 8.63 5.09 -6.73
CA ILE A 6 8.39 6.34 -6.01
C ILE A 6 9.49 6.59 -5.00
N ALA A 7 9.62 5.72 -4.00
CA ALA A 7 10.66 5.81 -2.98
C ALA A 7 10.69 4.57 -2.09
N ASN A 8 11.83 4.20 -1.56
CA ASN A 8 12.00 3.07 -0.65
C ASN A 8 11.35 1.79 -1.24
N ALA A 9 10.34 1.23 -0.57
CA ALA A 9 9.56 0.11 -1.09
C ALA A 9 8.29 0.55 -1.85
N CYS A 10 8.02 1.86 -1.92
CA CYS A 10 6.83 2.40 -2.55
C CYS A 10 6.96 2.47 -4.07
N GLY A 11 6.03 1.86 -4.79
CA GLY A 11 5.96 1.89 -6.24
C GLY A 11 4.56 1.59 -6.77
N ILE A 12 4.34 1.83 -8.05
CA ILE A 12 3.07 1.57 -8.72
C ILE A 12 3.27 0.60 -9.86
N PHE A 13 2.55 -0.51 -9.83
CA PHE A 13 2.39 -1.40 -10.97
C PHE A 13 1.16 -0.98 -11.78
N THR A 14 1.34 -0.78 -13.08
CA THR A 14 0.25 -0.49 -14.01
C THR A 14 0.12 -1.64 -15.01
N GLY A 15 -1.05 -2.25 -15.05
CA GLY A 15 -1.38 -3.32 -15.98
C GLY A 15 -1.65 -2.83 -17.41
N SER A 16 -1.87 -3.76 -18.33
CA SER A 16 -2.08 -3.47 -19.75
C SER A 16 -3.39 -2.73 -20.04
N LYS A 17 -4.38 -2.86 -19.17
CA LYS A 17 -5.69 -2.18 -19.27
C LYS A 17 -5.79 -0.96 -18.36
N GLY A 18 -4.68 -0.55 -17.75
CA GLY A 18 -4.60 0.66 -16.93
C GLY A 18 -4.89 0.47 -15.44
N THR A 19 -5.13 -0.75 -14.96
CA THR A 19 -5.26 -1.03 -13.51
C THR A 19 -3.97 -0.64 -12.79
N ARG A 20 -4.08 0.10 -11.69
CA ARG A 20 -2.93 0.60 -10.92
C ARG A 20 -2.95 0.08 -9.49
N ILE A 21 -1.89 -0.64 -9.11
CA ILE A 21 -1.67 -1.14 -7.76
C ILE A 21 -0.50 -0.38 -7.14
N LEU A 22 -0.76 0.30 -6.03
CA LEU A 22 0.24 0.97 -5.22
C LEU A 22 0.79 0.01 -4.16
N CYS A 23 2.10 -0.14 -4.12
CA CYS A 23 2.77 -1.01 -3.16
C CYS A 23 3.39 -0.19 -2.03
N ASP A 24 3.24 -0.67 -0.80
CA ASP A 24 3.91 -0.17 0.40
C ASP A 24 3.99 1.38 0.49
N PRO A 25 2.84 2.07 0.62
CA PRO A 25 2.76 3.51 0.44
C PRO A 25 3.29 4.30 1.65
N TRP A 26 4.60 4.47 1.73
CA TRP A 26 5.21 5.50 2.57
C TRP A 26 5.69 6.64 1.68
N ILE A 27 5.04 7.80 1.78
CA ILE A 27 5.31 8.97 0.93
C ILE A 27 5.55 10.23 1.74
N ASP A 28 4.76 10.47 2.77
CA ASP A 28 4.92 11.64 3.63
C ASP A 28 5.95 11.37 4.73
N ASP A 29 6.84 12.35 4.95
CA ASP A 29 7.83 12.29 6.02
C ASP A 29 7.22 12.17 7.42
N GLY A 30 7.99 11.70 8.38
CA GLY A 30 7.64 11.66 9.78
C GLY A 30 6.90 10.38 10.20
N VAL A 31 7.06 9.25 9.51
CA VAL A 31 6.67 7.95 10.06
C VAL A 31 7.59 7.56 11.22
N PHE A 32 7.22 6.53 11.98
CA PHE A 32 7.94 6.09 13.18
C PHE A 32 8.11 7.24 14.19
N ASP A 33 6.97 7.71 14.71
CA ASP A 33 6.88 8.79 15.71
C ASP A 33 7.60 10.09 15.30
N GLY A 34 7.55 10.41 14.00
CA GLY A 34 8.11 11.63 13.44
C GLY A 34 9.60 11.58 13.15
N SER A 35 10.25 10.42 13.27
CA SER A 35 11.72 10.32 13.17
C SER A 35 12.26 9.97 11.79
N TRP A 36 11.46 9.38 10.89
CA TRP A 36 11.92 8.95 9.56
C TRP A 36 11.50 9.90 8.45
N PHE A 37 12.47 10.26 7.62
CA PHE A 37 12.33 11.20 6.52
C PHE A 37 12.93 10.61 5.25
N HIS A 38 12.39 11.00 4.08
CA HIS A 38 12.99 10.63 2.81
C HIS A 38 14.24 11.45 2.51
N TYR A 39 15.27 10.78 2.03
CA TYR A 39 16.45 11.46 1.49
C TYR A 39 16.85 10.84 0.13
N PRO A 40 16.93 11.63 -0.93
CA PRO A 40 16.52 13.05 -1.01
C PRO A 40 15.02 13.24 -0.75
N PRO A 41 14.57 14.45 -0.37
CA PRO A 41 13.15 14.72 -0.13
C PRO A 41 12.28 14.41 -1.34
N LEU A 42 11.13 13.74 -1.10
CA LEU A 42 10.20 13.41 -2.17
C LEU A 42 9.42 14.64 -2.65
N ARG A 43 9.23 14.72 -3.95
CA ARG A 43 8.34 15.71 -4.58
C ARG A 43 6.88 15.24 -4.60
N THR A 44 6.65 13.94 -4.73
CA THR A 44 5.32 13.31 -4.76
C THR A 44 4.63 13.41 -3.40
N LYS A 45 3.35 13.76 -3.40
CA LYS A 45 2.48 13.77 -2.22
C LYS A 45 1.33 12.79 -2.40
N PHE A 46 0.79 12.24 -1.30
CA PHE A 46 -0.35 11.31 -1.34
C PHE A 46 -1.52 11.81 -2.18
N LYS A 47 -1.89 13.09 -2.01
CA LYS A 47 -3.00 13.72 -2.76
C LYS A 47 -2.81 13.75 -4.28
N GLU A 48 -1.58 13.55 -4.76
CA GLU A 48 -1.24 13.52 -6.18
C GLU A 48 -1.36 12.11 -6.78
N LEU A 49 -1.42 11.08 -5.94
CA LEU A 49 -1.61 9.70 -6.37
C LEU A 49 -3.08 9.43 -6.68
N LYS A 50 -3.46 9.70 -7.91
CA LYS A 50 -4.84 9.48 -8.40
C LYS A 50 -4.97 8.15 -9.13
N ASN A 51 -6.23 7.67 -9.21
CA ASN A 51 -6.58 6.48 -9.98
C ASN A 51 -5.81 5.22 -9.52
N ILE A 52 -5.68 5.05 -8.20
CA ILE A 52 -5.17 3.82 -7.60
C ILE A 52 -6.35 2.88 -7.40
N ASP A 53 -6.28 1.70 -7.98
CA ASP A 53 -7.34 0.69 -7.93
C ASP A 53 -7.24 -0.25 -6.74
N GLY A 54 -6.03 -0.44 -6.21
CA GLY A 54 -5.77 -1.26 -5.04
C GLY A 54 -4.42 -0.96 -4.42
N ILE A 55 -4.24 -1.36 -3.17
CA ILE A 55 -2.98 -1.24 -2.44
C ILE A 55 -2.49 -2.62 -2.07
N TYR A 56 -1.23 -2.91 -2.31
CA TYR A 56 -0.54 -4.06 -1.74
C TYR A 56 0.29 -3.62 -0.55
N LEU A 57 0.13 -4.31 0.57
CA LEU A 57 0.94 -4.11 1.78
C LEU A 57 1.72 -5.39 2.06
N SER A 58 3.04 -5.28 2.07
CA SER A 58 3.92 -6.41 2.36
C SER A 58 3.92 -6.76 3.84
N HIS A 59 4.05 -5.77 4.73
CA HIS A 59 4.08 -5.95 6.18
C HIS A 59 3.81 -4.65 6.94
N ILE A 60 3.83 -4.72 8.27
CA ILE A 60 3.35 -3.67 9.18
C ILE A 60 4.37 -2.57 9.51
N HIS A 61 5.61 -2.64 9.06
CA HIS A 61 6.60 -1.63 9.38
C HIS A 61 6.22 -0.24 8.85
N PRO A 62 6.59 0.85 9.55
CA PRO A 62 6.15 2.21 9.21
C PRO A 62 6.56 2.71 7.82
N ASP A 63 7.68 2.21 7.28
CA ASP A 63 8.18 2.52 5.95
C ASP A 63 7.50 1.73 4.82
N HIS A 64 6.55 0.85 5.17
CA HIS A 64 5.70 0.09 4.25
C HIS A 64 4.21 0.38 4.47
N TYR A 65 3.80 0.51 5.73
CA TYR A 65 2.44 0.79 6.14
C TYR A 65 2.34 2.19 6.78
N ASP A 66 2.14 3.21 5.96
CA ASP A 66 1.82 4.55 6.45
C ASP A 66 0.29 4.72 6.54
N GLU A 67 -0.26 4.64 7.75
CA GLU A 67 -1.71 4.71 7.96
C GLU A 67 -2.34 6.05 7.52
N ARG A 68 -1.54 7.11 7.37
CA ARG A 68 -2.02 8.42 6.93
C ARG A 68 -2.56 8.40 5.50
N PHE A 69 -2.02 7.50 4.65
CA PHE A 69 -2.50 7.33 3.28
C PHE A 69 -3.98 6.93 3.22
N PHE A 70 -4.44 6.10 4.14
CA PHE A 70 -5.80 5.56 4.13
C PHE A 70 -6.87 6.61 4.46
N LYS A 71 -6.50 7.74 5.07
CA LYS A 71 -7.40 8.87 5.26
C LYS A 71 -7.89 9.46 3.93
N TYR A 72 -7.06 9.34 2.88
CA TYR A 72 -7.41 9.83 1.54
C TYR A 72 -8.20 8.81 0.71
N ASN A 73 -8.11 7.52 1.06
CA ASN A 73 -8.70 6.42 0.28
C ASN A 73 -9.32 5.34 1.18
N PRO A 74 -10.39 5.66 1.96
CA PRO A 74 -10.90 4.76 3.00
C PRO A 74 -11.53 3.47 2.47
N ASN A 75 -11.95 3.44 1.21
CA ASN A 75 -12.64 2.29 0.60
C ASN A 75 -11.79 1.52 -0.41
N ILE A 76 -10.53 1.87 -0.56
CA ILE A 76 -9.66 1.21 -1.53
C ILE A 76 -9.43 -0.26 -1.13
N PRO A 77 -9.43 -1.21 -2.09
CA PRO A 77 -9.08 -2.59 -1.82
C PRO A 77 -7.63 -2.70 -1.30
N ILE A 78 -7.43 -3.39 -0.18
CA ILE A 78 -6.10 -3.64 0.40
C ILE A 78 -5.77 -5.12 0.25
N ILE A 79 -4.72 -5.40 -0.47
CA ILE A 79 -4.20 -6.74 -0.73
C ILE A 79 -3.06 -7.01 0.24
N LEU A 80 -3.12 -8.10 0.98
CA LEU A 80 -2.09 -8.50 1.94
C LEU A 80 -1.98 -10.02 2.05
N LEU A 81 -0.84 -10.48 2.55
CA LEU A 81 -0.60 -11.90 2.75
C LEU A 81 -1.45 -12.45 3.90
N ASP A 82 -2.07 -13.61 3.67
CA ASP A 82 -2.79 -14.38 4.70
C ASP A 82 -1.81 -15.26 5.47
N GLN A 83 -1.28 -14.74 6.56
CA GLN A 83 -0.30 -15.40 7.41
C GLN A 83 -0.70 -15.32 8.88
N GLU A 84 -0.28 -16.28 9.69
CA GLU A 84 -0.50 -16.26 11.14
C GLU A 84 0.83 -16.10 11.90
N PRO A 85 0.93 -15.22 12.91
CA PRO A 85 -0.08 -14.22 13.30
C PRO A 85 -0.14 -13.04 12.32
N ASN A 86 -1.34 -12.61 11.95
CA ASN A 86 -1.53 -11.51 10.99
C ASN A 86 -1.80 -10.19 11.73
N PHE A 87 -0.75 -9.55 12.22
CA PHE A 87 -0.85 -8.27 12.95
C PHE A 87 -1.34 -7.12 12.06
N LEU A 88 -0.92 -7.09 10.80
CA LEU A 88 -1.34 -6.07 9.84
C LEU A 88 -2.85 -6.15 9.59
N LYS A 89 -3.38 -7.34 9.32
CA LYS A 89 -4.83 -7.57 9.17
C LYS A 89 -5.61 -7.13 10.40
N LYS A 90 -5.14 -7.51 11.61
CA LYS A 90 -5.78 -7.12 12.87
C LYS A 90 -5.81 -5.60 13.03
N LYS A 91 -4.69 -4.93 12.75
CA LYS A 91 -4.59 -3.47 12.83
C LYS A 91 -5.53 -2.78 11.85
N LEU A 92 -5.59 -3.23 10.61
CA LEU A 92 -6.48 -2.68 9.59
C LEU A 92 -7.95 -2.81 9.99
N ILE A 93 -8.37 -3.99 10.49
CA ILE A 93 -9.74 -4.21 10.98
C ILE A 93 -10.07 -3.29 12.15
N GLN A 94 -9.17 -3.14 13.13
CA GLN A 94 -9.35 -2.23 14.27
C GLN A 94 -9.49 -0.77 13.83
N LYS A 95 -8.85 -0.37 12.73
CA LYS A 95 -8.97 0.97 12.14
C LYS A 95 -10.22 1.14 11.27
N GLY A 96 -11.04 0.10 11.11
CA GLY A 96 -12.30 0.15 10.37
C GLY A 96 -12.21 -0.16 8.88
N TYR A 97 -11.07 -0.65 8.38
CA TYR A 97 -10.94 -1.06 6.98
C TYR A 97 -11.62 -2.41 6.75
N LYS A 98 -12.51 -2.46 5.75
CA LYS A 98 -13.34 -3.64 5.47
C LYS A 98 -13.00 -4.33 4.15
N ASN A 99 -12.38 -3.62 3.24
CA ASN A 99 -12.09 -4.12 1.90
C ASN A 99 -10.70 -4.78 1.83
N LEU A 100 -10.55 -5.90 2.56
CA LEU A 100 -9.29 -6.64 2.65
C LEU A 100 -9.34 -7.87 1.74
N ILE A 101 -8.31 -8.04 0.91
CA ILE A 101 -8.12 -9.17 0.01
C ILE A 101 -6.88 -9.94 0.48
N LEU A 102 -7.07 -11.19 0.90
CA LEU A 102 -6.01 -12.01 1.46
C LEU A 102 -5.43 -12.95 0.41
N ILE A 103 -4.11 -12.92 0.23
CA ILE A 103 -3.39 -13.87 -0.62
C ILE A 103 -2.79 -14.95 0.28
N LYS A 104 -3.14 -16.21 0.03
CA LYS A 104 -2.51 -17.35 0.71
C LYS A 104 -1.09 -17.54 0.20
N ASP A 105 -0.22 -17.98 1.11
CA ASP A 105 1.17 -18.29 0.76
C ASP A 105 1.26 -19.28 -0.42
N MET A 106 2.22 -19.06 -1.31
CA MET A 106 2.44 -19.84 -2.55
C MET A 106 1.22 -19.93 -3.49
N LYS A 107 0.23 -19.06 -3.34
CA LYS A 107 -0.94 -18.94 -4.23
C LYS A 107 -0.91 -17.64 -5.02
N SER A 108 -1.46 -17.69 -6.21
CA SER A 108 -1.71 -16.48 -7.01
C SER A 108 -3.09 -15.92 -6.71
N LEU A 109 -3.20 -14.62 -6.78
CA LEU A 109 -4.46 -13.89 -6.73
C LEU A 109 -4.68 -13.19 -8.06
N ARG A 110 -5.87 -13.34 -8.63
CA ARG A 110 -6.28 -12.48 -9.74
C ARG A 110 -6.99 -11.25 -9.20
N PHE A 111 -6.44 -10.09 -9.45
CA PHE A 111 -7.06 -8.81 -9.13
C PHE A 111 -7.19 -7.98 -10.41
N LYS A 112 -8.45 -7.79 -10.88
CA LYS A 112 -8.75 -7.18 -12.19
C LYS A 112 -7.96 -7.87 -13.30
N GLU A 113 -7.00 -7.19 -13.90
CA GLU A 113 -6.15 -7.72 -14.99
C GLU A 113 -4.80 -8.30 -14.52
N PHE A 114 -4.48 -8.20 -13.21
CA PHE A 114 -3.29 -8.80 -12.58
C PHE A 114 -3.56 -10.22 -12.14
#